data_098d8e46fffb08d2f53d286dea0b64de
#
_entry.id   098d8e46fffb08d2f53d286dea0b64de
#
_cell.length_a   1.000
_cell.length_b   1.000
_cell.length_c   1.000
_cell.angle_alpha   90.00
_cell.angle_beta   90.00
_cell.angle_gamma   90.00
#
_symmetry.space_group_name_H-M   'P 1'
#
loop_
_entity.id
_entity.type
_entity.pdbx_description
1 polymer ?
#
loop_
_entity_poly.entity_id
_entity_poly.type
_entity_poly.pdbx_seq_one_letter_code
_entity_poly.pdbx_strand_id
1 'polypeptide(L)'
;MYMIGQHLIRRGHKVRTTTLTQVIVITHAYSPDRVGIRYLSAGIKVYYVPYGVLVRQDTLPNFFGLMPVLRSILIRERIQIVHAHQALSSMAHEGLFHAKCLGLKAVFTDHSLFGFADVGSILTNKLLRFALTDVDHVVCVSHTGRENTVLRAALHPENVSTIPNAVDAHQLYPDPAPCRDGGICVVVLSRLMYRKGIDLLLEAIPPLCEQHPDVRFVIGGDGPKYVELEQMRERHMLQDRVELVGAVRQRDIRAHLTRGQLFLNTSLTEAFGTTIIEATCAGLYVVTTKVGGIPELLPPSMMRLAEPCAEAI
;
A
#
# COMPACT_ATOMS: atom_id res chain seq x y z
N MET A 1 9.07 1.75 -1.61
CA MET A 1 10.20 2.70 -1.35
C MET A 1 11.55 1.98 -1.30
N TYR A 2 11.79 1.08 -0.35
CA TYR A 2 13.09 0.40 -0.20
C TYR A 2 13.56 -0.32 -1.48
N MET A 3 12.70 -1.14 -2.09
CA MET A 3 13.02 -1.84 -3.34
C MET A 3 13.32 -0.89 -4.50
N ILE A 4 12.53 0.17 -4.66
CA ILE A 4 12.80 1.22 -5.67
C ILE A 4 14.20 1.80 -5.47
N GLY A 5 14.56 2.15 -4.22
CA GLY A 5 15.88 2.66 -3.88
C GLY A 5 17.01 1.67 -4.24
N GLN A 6 16.84 0.39 -3.93
CA GLN A 6 17.81 -0.66 -4.29
C GLN A 6 17.98 -0.80 -5.81
N HIS A 7 16.88 -0.82 -6.56
CA HIS A 7 16.94 -0.95 -8.02
C HIS A 7 17.56 0.28 -8.69
N LEU A 8 17.30 1.48 -8.19
CA LEU A 8 17.96 2.70 -8.68
C LEU A 8 19.48 2.64 -8.47
N ILE A 9 19.93 2.19 -7.29
CA ILE A 9 21.36 1.98 -7.00
C ILE A 9 21.97 0.94 -7.94
N ARG A 10 21.32 -0.22 -8.11
CA ARG A 10 21.81 -1.32 -8.97
C ARG A 10 21.91 -0.91 -10.45
N ARG A 11 21.03 -0.06 -10.95
CA ARG A 11 21.04 0.43 -12.33
C ARG A 11 22.11 1.47 -12.60
N GLY A 12 22.92 1.86 -11.59
CA GLY A 12 24.08 2.71 -11.78
C GLY A 12 23.71 4.04 -12.45
N HIS A 13 22.63 4.69 -12.05
CA HIS A 13 22.33 6.05 -12.51
C HIS A 13 23.49 6.96 -12.13
N LYS A 14 24.52 6.95 -12.97
CA LYS A 14 25.74 7.75 -12.79
C LYS A 14 25.45 9.20 -13.13
N VAL A 15 25.57 10.05 -12.16
CA VAL A 15 25.92 11.44 -12.42
C VAL A 15 27.44 11.53 -12.49
N ARG A 16 27.93 12.23 -13.49
CA ARG A 16 29.34 12.45 -13.87
C ARG A 16 30.28 12.57 -12.66
N THR A 17 31.37 11.79 -12.72
CA THR A 17 32.62 11.87 -11.93
C THR A 17 32.49 11.79 -10.39
N THR A 18 32.98 10.69 -9.85
CA THR A 18 33.44 10.44 -8.47
C THR A 18 32.42 10.23 -7.35
N THR A 19 31.11 10.24 -7.57
CA THR A 19 30.17 9.88 -6.52
C THR A 19 29.08 8.94 -7.05
N LEU A 20 28.95 7.80 -6.38
CA LEU A 20 27.85 6.83 -6.54
C LEU A 20 26.48 7.55 -6.48
N THR A 21 25.54 7.14 -7.31
CA THR A 21 24.15 7.61 -7.20
C THR A 21 23.66 7.32 -5.80
N GLN A 22 23.42 8.35 -5.04
CA GLN A 22 23.02 8.22 -3.65
C GLN A 22 21.49 8.36 -3.59
N VAL A 23 20.81 7.26 -3.30
CA VAL A 23 19.39 7.31 -2.92
C VAL A 23 19.31 7.56 -1.42
N ILE A 24 18.63 8.62 -1.06
CA ILE A 24 18.42 9.02 0.33
C ILE A 24 16.93 8.92 0.63
N VAL A 25 16.62 8.34 1.77
CA VAL A 25 15.25 8.31 2.29
C VAL A 25 15.14 9.29 3.45
N ILE A 26 14.14 10.14 3.45
CA ILE A 26 13.81 11.02 4.55
C ILE A 26 12.44 10.60 5.08
N THR A 27 12.35 10.31 6.35
CA THR A 27 11.11 9.88 7.02
C THR A 27 11.07 10.40 8.45
N HIS A 28 9.87 10.45 9.04
CA HIS A 28 9.75 10.79 10.45
C HIS A 28 10.28 9.66 11.35
N ALA A 29 10.73 10.01 12.54
CA ALA A 29 11.13 9.05 13.55
C ALA A 29 9.89 8.49 14.27
N TYR A 30 9.73 7.17 14.30
CA TYR A 30 8.60 6.50 15.00
C TYR A 30 8.71 6.57 16.52
N SER A 31 9.92 6.80 17.01
CA SER A 31 10.25 6.92 18.44
C SER A 31 11.47 7.82 18.60
N PRO A 32 11.64 8.46 19.77
CA PRO A 32 12.73 9.42 20.01
C PRO A 32 14.13 8.82 19.83
N ASP A 33 14.33 7.56 20.16
CA ASP A 33 15.60 6.82 19.99
C ASP A 33 15.95 6.56 18.52
N ARG A 34 15.00 6.74 17.60
CA ARG A 34 15.24 6.57 16.17
C ARG A 34 15.69 7.83 15.45
N VAL A 35 15.62 8.98 16.07
CA VAL A 35 16.07 10.25 15.46
C VAL A 35 17.54 10.15 15.04
N GLY A 36 17.86 10.60 13.82
CA GLY A 36 19.24 10.62 13.30
C GLY A 36 19.41 9.93 11.96
N ILE A 37 20.63 9.60 11.62
CA ILE A 37 21.00 8.99 10.34
C ILE A 37 21.29 7.51 10.55
N ARG A 38 20.72 6.68 9.68
CA ARG A 38 20.97 5.24 9.66
C ARG A 38 21.22 4.77 8.22
N TYR A 39 21.93 3.65 8.09
CA TYR A 39 22.17 3.00 6.81
C TYR A 39 21.46 1.65 6.78
N LEU A 40 20.67 1.43 5.73
CA LEU A 40 20.05 0.14 5.45
C LEU A 40 20.99 -0.75 4.63
N SER A 41 20.65 -2.04 4.53
CA SER A 41 21.30 -2.96 3.59
C SER A 41 21.26 -2.36 2.18
N ALA A 42 22.30 -2.57 1.38
CA ALA A 42 22.54 -1.94 0.10
C ALA A 42 22.97 -0.45 0.14
N GLY A 43 23.36 0.08 1.32
CA GLY A 43 23.94 1.43 1.46
C GLY A 43 22.95 2.59 1.36
N ILE A 44 21.64 2.33 1.42
CA ILE A 44 20.62 3.39 1.45
C ILE A 44 20.74 4.17 2.75
N LYS A 45 21.00 5.46 2.64
CA LYS A 45 21.05 6.39 3.77
C LYS A 45 19.65 6.87 4.13
N VAL A 46 19.27 6.74 5.39
CA VAL A 46 17.95 7.15 5.89
C VAL A 46 18.11 8.23 6.95
N TYR A 47 17.41 9.32 6.76
CA TYR A 47 17.26 10.40 7.73
C TYR A 47 15.93 10.21 8.47
N TYR A 48 16.01 9.89 9.75
CA TYR A 48 14.87 9.88 10.67
C TYR A 48 14.78 11.24 11.34
N VAL A 49 13.83 12.06 10.89
CA VAL A 49 13.67 13.42 11.39
C VAL A 49 12.65 13.48 12.53
N PRO A 50 12.86 14.35 13.53
CA PRO A 50 11.93 14.53 14.64
C PRO A 50 10.71 15.33 14.15
N TYR A 51 9.73 14.64 13.59
CA TYR A 51 8.49 15.24 13.12
C TYR A 51 7.35 14.86 14.07
N GLY A 52 6.53 15.84 14.46
CA GLY A 52 5.42 15.61 15.38
C GLY A 52 4.36 14.69 14.77
N VAL A 53 4.14 13.56 15.39
CA VAL A 53 3.12 12.60 15.00
C VAL A 53 1.89 12.78 15.88
N LEU A 54 0.69 12.84 15.31
CA LEU A 54 -0.56 13.01 16.05
C LEU A 54 -1.24 11.68 16.32
N VAL A 55 -1.76 11.04 15.28
CA VAL A 55 -2.55 9.80 15.39
C VAL A 55 -2.14 8.86 14.26
N ARG A 56 -1.92 7.57 14.57
CA ARG A 56 -1.60 6.51 13.61
C ARG A 56 -0.44 6.83 12.65
N GLN A 57 0.56 7.55 13.14
CA GLN A 57 1.70 8.02 12.35
C GLN A 57 1.37 9.10 11.31
N ASP A 58 0.17 9.67 11.33
CA ASP A 58 -0.18 10.83 10.53
C ASP A 58 0.30 12.11 11.22
N THR A 59 0.77 13.07 10.43
CA THR A 59 1.29 14.34 10.91
C THR A 59 0.45 15.49 10.36
N LEU A 60 0.29 16.56 11.14
CA LEU A 60 -0.35 17.78 10.60
C LEU A 60 0.50 18.41 9.52
N PRO A 61 -0.11 19.01 8.49
CA PRO A 61 0.60 19.87 7.55
C PRO A 61 1.32 20.99 8.30
N ASN A 62 2.62 21.05 8.13
CA ASN A 62 3.47 22.05 8.77
C ASN A 62 4.51 22.52 7.75
N PHE A 63 4.10 23.35 6.81
CA PHE A 63 4.92 23.81 5.68
C PHE A 63 6.24 24.51 6.06
N PHE A 64 6.41 24.88 7.31
CA PHE A 64 7.58 25.61 7.77
C PHE A 64 8.40 24.87 8.84
N GLY A 65 7.80 23.94 9.58
CA GLY A 65 8.48 23.29 10.70
C GLY A 65 9.61 22.35 10.29
N LEU A 66 9.46 21.67 9.18
CA LEU A 66 10.47 20.75 8.64
C LEU A 66 11.46 21.49 7.70
N MET A 67 11.15 22.66 7.22
CA MET A 67 11.91 23.40 6.23
C MET A 67 13.42 23.50 6.53
N PRO A 68 13.88 23.91 7.72
CA PRO A 68 15.32 24.06 7.96
C PRO A 68 16.06 22.73 7.84
N VAL A 69 15.48 21.66 8.38
CA VAL A 69 16.08 20.32 8.37
C VAL A 69 16.09 19.76 6.96
N LEU A 70 14.95 19.80 6.27
CA LEU A 70 14.81 19.26 4.93
C LEU A 70 15.74 20.00 3.95
N ARG A 71 15.72 21.34 3.98
CA ARG A 71 16.59 22.19 3.15
C ARG A 71 18.07 21.86 3.39
N SER A 72 18.49 21.74 4.66
CA SER A 72 19.86 21.36 5.00
C SER A 72 20.26 20.00 4.42
N ILE A 73 19.37 19.00 4.48
CA ILE A 73 19.61 17.67 3.90
C ILE A 73 19.71 17.77 2.39
N LEU A 74 18.75 18.40 1.71
CA LEU A 74 18.74 18.52 0.25
C LEU A 74 20.01 19.18 -0.31
N ILE A 75 20.47 20.24 0.32
CA ILE A 75 21.70 20.94 -0.08
C ILE A 75 22.95 20.08 0.20
N ARG A 76 23.08 19.54 1.42
CA ARG A 76 24.25 18.77 1.84
C ARG A 76 24.45 17.52 0.99
N GLU A 77 23.35 16.83 0.66
CA GLU A 77 23.39 15.61 -0.14
C GLU A 77 23.31 15.88 -1.65
N ARG A 78 23.32 17.14 -2.06
CA ARG A 78 23.29 17.57 -3.46
C ARG A 78 22.14 16.91 -4.25
N ILE A 79 20.95 16.89 -3.66
CA ILE A 79 19.78 16.25 -4.25
C ILE A 79 19.39 17.01 -5.54
N GLN A 80 19.03 16.25 -6.56
CA GLN A 80 18.56 16.77 -7.85
C GLN A 80 17.07 16.52 -8.05
N ILE A 81 16.56 15.41 -7.53
CA ILE A 81 15.17 15.00 -7.66
C ILE A 81 14.62 14.63 -6.29
N VAL A 82 13.51 15.20 -5.91
CA VAL A 82 12.72 14.80 -4.74
C VAL A 82 11.53 13.98 -5.22
N HIS A 83 11.44 12.75 -4.74
CA HIS A 83 10.32 11.87 -5.05
C HIS A 83 9.51 11.59 -3.78
N ALA A 84 8.30 12.12 -3.75
CA ALA A 84 7.38 12.00 -2.62
C ALA A 84 6.26 10.99 -2.90
N HIS A 85 5.70 10.41 -1.85
CA HIS A 85 4.67 9.39 -1.95
C HIS A 85 3.52 9.67 -1.01
N GLN A 86 2.31 9.30 -1.41
CA GLN A 86 1.09 9.27 -0.62
C GLN A 86 0.41 10.63 -0.41
N ALA A 87 -0.84 10.73 -0.83
CA ALA A 87 -1.63 11.97 -0.80
C ALA A 87 -1.91 12.53 0.61
N LEU A 88 -1.87 11.71 1.65
CA LEU A 88 -2.06 12.14 3.04
C LEU A 88 -0.75 12.39 3.80
N SER A 89 0.40 12.31 3.14
CA SER A 89 1.69 12.57 3.80
C SER A 89 2.02 14.05 3.78
N SER A 90 1.88 14.73 4.93
CA SER A 90 2.29 16.13 5.08
C SER A 90 3.77 16.35 4.75
N MET A 91 4.65 15.43 5.18
CA MET A 91 6.06 15.45 4.84
C MET A 91 6.30 15.36 3.32
N ALA A 92 5.47 14.58 2.59
CA ALA A 92 5.55 14.51 1.13
C ALA A 92 5.24 15.87 0.49
N HIS A 93 4.15 16.52 0.91
CA HIS A 93 3.77 17.84 0.41
C HIS A 93 4.81 18.90 0.71
N GLU A 94 5.33 18.94 1.94
CA GLU A 94 6.42 19.86 2.32
C GLU A 94 7.69 19.59 1.50
N GLY A 95 8.02 18.30 1.29
CA GLY A 95 9.17 17.89 0.49
C GLY A 95 9.10 18.39 -0.95
N LEU A 96 7.93 18.26 -1.59
CA LEU A 96 7.70 18.76 -2.95
C LEU A 96 7.81 20.30 -3.00
N PHE A 97 7.15 20.99 -2.08
CA PHE A 97 7.18 22.43 -2.01
C PHE A 97 8.61 22.97 -1.86
N HIS A 98 9.37 22.44 -0.90
CA HIS A 98 10.76 22.88 -0.69
C HIS A 98 11.69 22.48 -1.83
N ALA A 99 11.46 21.36 -2.49
CA ALA A 99 12.19 20.99 -3.69
C ALA A 99 12.04 22.08 -4.79
N LYS A 100 10.82 22.51 -5.04
CA LYS A 100 10.55 23.55 -6.05
C LYS A 100 11.11 24.90 -5.64
N CYS A 101 11.04 25.29 -4.36
CA CYS A 101 11.69 26.52 -3.85
C CYS A 101 13.22 26.50 -4.04
N LEU A 102 13.85 25.34 -4.09
CA LEU A 102 15.28 25.17 -4.33
C LEU A 102 15.62 24.93 -5.82
N GLY A 103 14.66 24.99 -6.73
CA GLY A 103 14.84 24.73 -8.15
C GLY A 103 15.12 23.26 -8.50
N LEU A 104 14.79 22.33 -7.58
CA LEU A 104 14.96 20.89 -7.80
C LEU A 104 13.79 20.31 -8.59
N LYS A 105 14.01 19.14 -9.19
CA LYS A 105 12.93 18.36 -9.80
C LYS A 105 12.09 17.67 -8.74
N ALA A 106 10.78 17.68 -8.92
CA ALA A 106 9.81 17.11 -7.99
C ALA A 106 8.94 16.06 -8.70
N VAL A 107 8.86 14.87 -8.12
CA VAL A 107 8.01 13.76 -8.60
C VAL A 107 7.13 13.30 -7.45
N PHE A 108 5.88 13.00 -7.75
CA PHE A 108 4.92 12.49 -6.76
C PHE A 108 4.35 11.16 -7.21
N THR A 109 4.22 10.19 -6.28
CA THR A 109 3.48 8.94 -6.54
C THR A 109 2.25 8.87 -5.64
N ASP A 110 1.08 8.79 -6.27
CA ASP A 110 -0.17 8.57 -5.56
C ASP A 110 -0.49 7.06 -5.48
N HIS A 111 -0.76 6.60 -4.25
CA HIS A 111 -1.16 5.23 -3.93
C HIS A 111 -2.59 5.15 -3.41
N SER A 112 -3.37 6.22 -3.56
CA SER A 112 -4.68 6.35 -2.92
C SER A 112 -5.80 6.65 -3.91
N LEU A 113 -7.00 6.20 -3.55
CA LEU A 113 -8.24 6.62 -4.15
C LEU A 113 -9.06 7.37 -3.10
N PHE A 114 -9.54 8.55 -3.44
CA PHE A 114 -10.43 9.36 -2.59
C PHE A 114 -11.67 9.77 -3.37
N GLY A 115 -12.75 9.99 -2.60
CA GLY A 115 -13.98 10.53 -3.13
C GLY A 115 -13.91 12.05 -3.40
N PHE A 116 -15.07 12.62 -3.72
CA PHE A 116 -15.23 14.04 -4.02
C PHE A 116 -16.29 14.72 -3.15
N ALA A 117 -17.08 13.96 -2.41
CA ALA A 117 -18.30 14.45 -1.77
C ALA A 117 -18.18 14.68 -0.26
N ASP A 118 -17.32 13.95 0.44
CA ASP A 118 -17.14 14.13 1.89
C ASP A 118 -16.15 15.25 2.21
N VAL A 119 -16.29 15.85 3.40
CA VAL A 119 -15.48 17.00 3.85
C VAL A 119 -13.97 16.65 3.85
N GLY A 120 -13.61 15.45 4.29
CA GLY A 120 -12.23 15.01 4.33
C GLY A 120 -11.61 14.90 2.94
N SER A 121 -12.36 14.33 2.00
CA SER A 121 -11.95 14.26 0.59
C SER A 121 -11.82 15.65 -0.04
N ILE A 122 -12.77 16.56 0.21
CA ILE A 122 -12.73 17.93 -0.32
C ILE A 122 -11.48 18.67 0.17
N LEU A 123 -11.18 18.61 1.47
CA LEU A 123 -9.99 19.26 2.04
C LEU A 123 -8.70 18.65 1.51
N THR A 124 -8.64 17.31 1.47
CA THR A 124 -7.48 16.58 0.93
C THR A 124 -7.25 16.90 -0.54
N ASN A 125 -8.32 16.99 -1.34
CA ASN A 125 -8.22 17.33 -2.76
C ASN A 125 -7.69 18.77 -2.97
N LYS A 126 -8.11 19.73 -2.13
CA LYS A 126 -7.56 21.10 -2.18
C LYS A 126 -6.08 21.14 -1.82
N LEU A 127 -5.69 20.41 -0.77
CA LEU A 127 -4.27 20.30 -0.38
C LEU A 127 -3.45 19.63 -1.49
N LEU A 128 -3.94 18.54 -2.06
CA LEU A 128 -3.28 17.83 -3.14
C LEU A 128 -3.11 18.73 -4.37
N ARG A 129 -4.15 19.45 -4.76
CA ARG A 129 -4.09 20.42 -5.86
C ARG A 129 -3.03 21.48 -5.63
N PHE A 130 -2.98 22.05 -4.44
CA PHE A 130 -1.94 23.03 -4.08
C PHE A 130 -0.54 22.43 -4.16
N ALA A 131 -0.33 21.26 -3.54
CA ALA A 131 0.99 20.64 -3.47
C ALA A 131 1.52 20.15 -4.83
N LEU A 132 0.63 19.80 -5.76
CA LEU A 132 1.01 19.26 -7.07
C LEU A 132 1.02 20.29 -8.21
N THR A 133 0.70 21.55 -7.94
CA THR A 133 0.62 22.63 -8.95
C THR A 133 1.91 22.75 -9.78
N ASP A 134 3.06 22.69 -9.13
CA ASP A 134 4.38 22.90 -9.76
C ASP A 134 5.21 21.62 -9.87
N VAL A 135 4.62 20.46 -9.60
CA VAL A 135 5.34 19.17 -9.65
C VAL A 135 5.67 18.82 -11.11
N ASP A 136 6.90 18.39 -11.36
CA ASP A 136 7.37 18.08 -12.73
C ASP A 136 6.69 16.83 -13.29
N HIS A 137 6.38 15.83 -12.46
CA HIS A 137 5.68 14.63 -12.90
C HIS A 137 4.95 13.91 -11.76
N VAL A 138 3.80 13.30 -12.10
CA VAL A 138 3.00 12.51 -11.17
C VAL A 138 2.91 11.08 -11.67
N VAL A 139 3.03 10.12 -10.76
CA VAL A 139 2.88 8.69 -11.02
C VAL A 139 1.67 8.18 -10.26
N CYS A 140 0.81 7.42 -10.91
CA CYS A 140 -0.29 6.70 -10.29
C CYS A 140 -0.12 5.19 -10.48
N VAL A 141 -0.64 4.40 -9.55
CA VAL A 141 -0.40 2.95 -9.53
C VAL A 141 -1.38 2.15 -10.39
N SER A 142 -2.43 2.79 -10.90
CA SER A 142 -3.45 2.21 -11.80
C SER A 142 -4.01 3.29 -12.73
N HIS A 143 -4.68 2.90 -13.81
CA HIS A 143 -5.36 3.84 -14.69
C HIS A 143 -6.52 4.54 -13.99
N THR A 144 -7.32 3.81 -13.23
CA THR A 144 -8.37 4.37 -12.36
C THR A 144 -7.78 5.38 -11.35
N GLY A 145 -6.62 5.05 -10.76
CA GLY A 145 -5.89 5.98 -9.87
C GLY A 145 -5.43 7.23 -10.61
N ARG A 146 -4.96 7.10 -11.85
CA ARG A 146 -4.54 8.23 -12.68
C ARG A 146 -5.71 9.18 -12.96
N GLU A 147 -6.84 8.67 -13.42
CA GLU A 147 -8.04 9.47 -13.66
C GLU A 147 -8.49 10.20 -12.38
N ASN A 148 -8.56 9.48 -11.27
CA ASN A 148 -8.91 10.03 -9.97
C ASN A 148 -7.97 11.17 -9.56
N THR A 149 -6.65 11.00 -9.68
CA THR A 149 -5.66 12.01 -9.29
C THR A 149 -5.68 13.23 -10.23
N VAL A 150 -5.83 13.03 -11.54
CA VAL A 150 -6.00 14.11 -12.51
C VAL A 150 -7.17 15.00 -12.15
N LEU A 151 -8.33 14.40 -11.82
CA LEU A 151 -9.54 15.15 -11.46
C LEU A 151 -9.39 15.85 -10.10
N ARG A 152 -8.84 15.18 -9.10
CA ARG A 152 -8.69 15.72 -7.73
C ARG A 152 -7.72 16.89 -7.66
N ALA A 153 -6.61 16.80 -8.36
CA ALA A 153 -5.56 17.81 -8.32
C ALA A 153 -5.61 18.78 -9.51
N ALA A 154 -6.57 18.62 -10.44
CA ALA A 154 -6.71 19.40 -11.66
C ALA A 154 -5.41 19.45 -12.47
N LEU A 155 -4.79 18.30 -12.69
CA LEU A 155 -3.53 18.15 -13.41
C LEU A 155 -3.77 18.01 -14.92
N HIS A 156 -2.74 18.35 -15.71
CA HIS A 156 -2.72 17.98 -17.13
C HIS A 156 -2.43 16.48 -17.27
N PRO A 157 -3.27 15.70 -17.98
CA PRO A 157 -3.12 14.25 -18.09
C PRO A 157 -1.75 13.78 -18.63
N GLU A 158 -1.10 14.60 -19.46
CA GLU A 158 0.24 14.34 -20.01
C GLU A 158 1.36 14.34 -18.97
N ASN A 159 1.14 15.02 -17.83
CA ASN A 159 2.09 15.07 -16.72
C ASN A 159 1.87 13.92 -15.72
N VAL A 160 0.95 13.00 -16.02
CA VAL A 160 0.60 11.89 -15.11
C VAL A 160 0.77 10.55 -15.83
N SER A 161 1.68 9.72 -15.33
CA SER A 161 1.91 8.36 -15.83
C SER A 161 1.28 7.31 -14.92
N THR A 162 0.93 6.16 -15.50
CA THR A 162 0.57 4.97 -14.74
C THR A 162 1.79 4.03 -14.65
N ILE A 163 2.27 3.77 -13.43
CA ILE A 163 3.33 2.81 -13.14
C ILE A 163 2.86 1.92 -11.99
N PRO A 164 2.47 0.68 -12.26
CA PRO A 164 2.00 -0.27 -11.24
C PRO A 164 3.05 -0.53 -10.16
N ASN A 165 2.59 -0.86 -8.95
CA ASN A 165 3.49 -1.34 -7.90
C ASN A 165 4.10 -2.69 -8.30
N ALA A 166 5.38 -2.86 -7.99
CA ALA A 166 6.08 -4.12 -8.21
C ALA A 166 6.12 -4.96 -6.93
N VAL A 167 6.03 -6.27 -7.09
CA VAL A 167 6.19 -7.28 -6.05
C VAL A 167 7.42 -8.13 -6.38
N ASP A 168 8.19 -8.53 -5.37
CA ASP A 168 9.32 -9.42 -5.53
C ASP A 168 8.84 -10.88 -5.55
N ALA A 169 8.55 -11.39 -6.76
CA ALA A 169 8.06 -12.74 -6.96
C ALA A 169 9.05 -13.83 -6.49
N HIS A 170 10.36 -13.51 -6.40
CA HIS A 170 11.35 -14.46 -5.90
C HIS A 170 11.19 -14.80 -4.41
N GLN A 171 10.50 -13.97 -3.65
CA GLN A 171 10.20 -14.22 -2.25
C GLN A 171 8.82 -14.87 -2.03
N LEU A 172 8.00 -14.93 -3.09
CA LEU A 172 6.60 -15.35 -3.03
C LEU A 172 6.29 -16.52 -3.97
N TYR A 173 7.29 -17.37 -4.22
CA TYR A 173 7.09 -18.55 -5.07
C TYR A 173 6.08 -19.54 -4.47
N PRO A 174 5.31 -20.27 -5.32
CA PRO A 174 4.36 -21.27 -4.88
C PRO A 174 5.03 -22.38 -4.05
N ASP A 175 4.26 -22.97 -3.15
CA ASP A 175 4.64 -24.23 -2.48
C ASP A 175 3.82 -25.37 -3.09
N PRO A 176 4.45 -26.36 -3.72
CA PRO A 176 3.74 -27.47 -4.34
C PRO A 176 3.15 -28.45 -3.33
N ALA A 177 3.37 -28.23 -2.02
CA ALA A 177 2.80 -29.13 -1.01
C ALA A 177 1.26 -29.08 -1.05
N PRO A 178 0.57 -30.23 -1.18
CA PRO A 178 -0.88 -30.28 -1.18
C PRO A 178 -1.44 -29.81 0.17
N CYS A 179 -2.64 -29.23 0.14
CA CYS A 179 -3.38 -28.93 1.36
C CYS A 179 -3.46 -30.18 2.23
N ARG A 180 -2.98 -30.11 3.47
CA ARG A 180 -2.75 -31.28 4.33
C ARG A 180 -3.99 -32.10 4.62
N ASP A 181 -5.19 -31.58 4.42
CA ASP A 181 -6.45 -32.16 4.84
C ASP A 181 -7.47 -32.40 3.70
N GLY A 182 -7.07 -32.23 2.44
CA GLY A 182 -7.92 -32.53 1.27
C GLY A 182 -9.07 -31.51 1.03
N GLY A 183 -9.23 -30.50 1.86
CA GLY A 183 -10.24 -29.44 1.72
C GLY A 183 -9.73 -28.18 1.02
N ILE A 184 -10.62 -27.26 0.77
CA ILE A 184 -10.31 -25.93 0.18
C ILE A 184 -9.97 -24.95 1.31
N CYS A 185 -8.79 -24.35 1.24
CA CYS A 185 -8.38 -23.32 2.16
C CYS A 185 -8.39 -21.94 1.46
N VAL A 186 -9.19 -21.03 2.00
CA VAL A 186 -9.31 -19.65 1.55
C VAL A 186 -8.47 -18.77 2.46
N VAL A 187 -7.54 -18.01 1.88
CA VAL A 187 -6.67 -17.08 2.63
C VAL A 187 -7.15 -15.65 2.44
N VAL A 188 -7.23 -14.93 3.54
CA VAL A 188 -7.50 -13.48 3.57
C VAL A 188 -6.35 -12.80 4.29
N LEU A 189 -5.65 -11.88 3.64
CA LEU A 189 -4.59 -11.08 4.27
C LEU A 189 -4.84 -9.59 4.01
N SER A 190 -5.27 -8.87 5.06
CA SER A 190 -5.52 -7.43 4.96
C SER A 190 -5.52 -6.75 6.33
N ARG A 191 -5.47 -5.42 6.34
CA ARG A 191 -5.83 -4.67 7.54
C ARG A 191 -7.32 -4.86 7.83
N LEU A 192 -7.68 -5.24 9.05
CA LEU A 192 -9.06 -5.54 9.43
C LEU A 192 -9.83 -4.26 9.74
N MET A 193 -10.28 -3.58 8.69
CA MET A 193 -10.98 -2.30 8.76
C MET A 193 -12.09 -2.20 7.71
N TYR A 194 -13.05 -1.31 7.92
CA TYR A 194 -14.22 -1.12 7.06
C TYR A 194 -13.87 -1.06 5.55
N ARG A 195 -12.90 -0.23 5.17
CA ARG A 195 -12.52 -0.07 3.75
C ARG A 195 -11.98 -1.33 3.09
N LYS A 196 -11.58 -2.33 3.88
CA LYS A 196 -11.16 -3.66 3.41
C LYS A 196 -12.31 -4.65 3.32
N GLY A 197 -13.55 -4.18 3.53
CA GLY A 197 -14.74 -4.98 3.35
C GLY A 197 -14.87 -6.13 4.35
N ILE A 198 -14.39 -5.93 5.59
CA ILE A 198 -14.50 -6.97 6.63
C ILE A 198 -15.97 -7.26 6.95
N ASP A 199 -16.86 -6.30 6.78
CA ASP A 199 -18.30 -6.50 6.96
C ASP A 199 -18.84 -7.52 5.92
N LEU A 200 -18.34 -7.49 4.68
CA LEU A 200 -18.68 -8.50 3.66
C LEU A 200 -18.16 -9.90 4.05
N LEU A 201 -16.99 -10.00 4.70
CA LEU A 201 -16.50 -11.28 5.22
C LEU A 201 -17.38 -11.81 6.35
N LEU A 202 -17.81 -10.94 7.26
CA LEU A 202 -18.70 -11.29 8.38
C LEU A 202 -20.01 -11.88 7.88
N GLU A 203 -20.54 -11.37 6.77
CA GLU A 203 -21.79 -11.82 6.15
C GLU A 203 -21.58 -13.08 5.28
N ALA A 204 -20.48 -13.17 4.53
CA ALA A 204 -20.25 -14.23 3.56
C ALA A 204 -19.72 -15.54 4.19
N ILE A 205 -18.87 -15.51 5.21
CA ILE A 205 -18.24 -16.69 5.78
C ILE A 205 -19.22 -17.72 6.37
N PRO A 206 -20.23 -17.33 7.19
CA PRO A 206 -21.13 -18.30 7.78
C PRO A 206 -21.90 -19.15 6.75
N PRO A 207 -22.60 -18.56 5.74
CA PRO A 207 -23.30 -19.35 4.74
C PRO A 207 -22.36 -20.17 3.84
N LEU A 208 -21.14 -19.66 3.54
CA LEU A 208 -20.13 -20.45 2.80
C LEU A 208 -19.69 -21.69 3.58
N CYS A 209 -19.45 -21.55 4.88
CA CYS A 209 -19.13 -22.70 5.73
C CYS A 209 -20.28 -23.69 5.85
N GLU A 210 -21.52 -23.24 5.84
CA GLU A 210 -22.70 -24.13 5.89
C GLU A 210 -22.88 -24.90 4.58
N GLN A 211 -22.76 -24.22 3.43
CA GLN A 211 -22.95 -24.83 2.11
C GLN A 211 -21.77 -25.72 1.68
N HIS A 212 -20.55 -25.43 2.14
CA HIS A 212 -19.32 -26.09 1.76
C HIS A 212 -18.57 -26.61 3.00
N PRO A 213 -18.87 -27.83 3.49
CA PRO A 213 -18.28 -28.37 4.71
C PRO A 213 -16.74 -28.54 4.65
N ASP A 214 -16.14 -28.63 3.47
CA ASP A 214 -14.72 -28.80 3.22
C ASP A 214 -13.93 -27.45 3.11
N VAL A 215 -14.61 -26.30 3.10
CA VAL A 215 -13.96 -24.97 3.01
C VAL A 215 -13.51 -24.50 4.40
N ARG A 216 -12.28 -24.00 4.48
CA ARG A 216 -11.69 -23.38 5.68
C ARG A 216 -11.16 -22.00 5.33
N PHE A 217 -11.08 -21.13 6.34
CA PHE A 217 -10.58 -19.76 6.20
C PHE A 217 -9.36 -19.53 7.10
N VAL A 218 -8.31 -18.94 6.54
CA VAL A 218 -7.15 -18.40 7.26
C VAL A 218 -7.15 -16.90 7.09
N ILE A 219 -7.46 -16.17 8.16
CA ILE A 219 -7.60 -14.72 8.13
C ILE A 219 -6.43 -14.09 8.90
N GLY A 220 -5.56 -13.41 8.17
CA GLY A 220 -4.41 -12.70 8.73
C GLY A 220 -4.58 -11.19 8.60
N GLY A 221 -4.21 -10.50 9.66
CA GLY A 221 -4.27 -9.06 9.78
C GLY A 221 -4.67 -8.59 11.16
N ASP A 222 -4.61 -7.28 11.34
CA ASP A 222 -5.02 -6.62 12.57
C ASP A 222 -5.80 -5.34 12.22
N GLY A 223 -6.64 -4.89 13.15
CA GLY A 223 -7.44 -3.70 12.99
C GLY A 223 -8.71 -3.68 13.85
N PRO A 224 -9.47 -2.57 13.80
CA PRO A 224 -10.66 -2.39 14.64
C PRO A 224 -11.76 -3.44 14.44
N LYS A 225 -11.77 -4.14 13.31
CA LYS A 225 -12.75 -5.19 12.98
C LYS A 225 -12.33 -6.60 13.42
N TYR A 226 -11.20 -6.76 14.11
CA TYR A 226 -10.72 -8.07 14.58
C TYR A 226 -11.71 -8.72 15.55
N VAL A 227 -12.19 -7.95 16.53
CA VAL A 227 -13.13 -8.45 17.55
C VAL A 227 -14.45 -8.91 16.94
N GLU A 228 -14.94 -8.21 15.90
CA GLU A 228 -16.17 -8.60 15.20
C GLU A 228 -16.00 -9.95 14.47
N LEU A 229 -14.82 -10.23 13.90
CA LEU A 229 -14.51 -11.54 13.31
C LEU A 229 -14.46 -12.65 14.37
N GLU A 230 -13.88 -12.40 15.55
CA GLU A 230 -13.91 -13.35 16.66
C GLU A 230 -15.35 -13.63 17.10
N GLN A 231 -16.15 -12.59 17.29
CA GLN A 231 -17.55 -12.72 17.67
C GLN A 231 -18.39 -13.50 16.62
N MET A 232 -18.17 -13.25 15.33
CA MET A 232 -18.81 -14.02 14.25
C MET A 232 -18.42 -15.50 14.33
N ARG A 233 -17.11 -15.79 14.47
CA ARG A 233 -16.60 -17.17 14.58
C ARG A 233 -17.24 -17.92 15.76
N GLU A 234 -17.29 -17.30 16.94
CA GLU A 234 -17.88 -17.89 18.14
C GLU A 234 -19.41 -18.07 18.00
N ARG A 235 -20.12 -17.07 17.47
CA ARG A 235 -21.57 -17.12 17.28
C ARG A 235 -22.01 -18.28 16.38
N HIS A 236 -21.24 -18.55 15.32
CA HIS A 236 -21.55 -19.59 14.34
C HIS A 236 -20.78 -20.89 14.58
N MET A 237 -20.07 -21.03 15.72
CA MET A 237 -19.30 -22.22 16.10
C MET A 237 -18.30 -22.66 15.02
N LEU A 238 -17.56 -21.70 14.45
CA LEU A 238 -16.64 -21.92 13.34
C LEU A 238 -15.16 -21.98 13.76
N GLN A 239 -14.86 -22.30 15.01
CA GLN A 239 -13.49 -22.35 15.56
C GLN A 239 -12.57 -23.31 14.77
N ASP A 240 -13.11 -24.44 14.32
CA ASP A 240 -12.37 -25.42 13.53
C ASP A 240 -12.28 -25.10 12.03
N ARG A 241 -12.99 -24.05 11.57
CA ARG A 241 -13.13 -23.68 10.17
C ARG A 241 -12.53 -22.30 9.85
N VAL A 242 -12.46 -21.41 10.83
CA VAL A 242 -11.97 -20.02 10.68
C VAL A 242 -10.83 -19.78 11.65
N GLU A 243 -9.62 -19.76 11.14
CA GLU A 243 -8.41 -19.42 11.89
C GLU A 243 -8.12 -17.92 11.78
N LEU A 244 -8.02 -17.24 12.91
CA LEU A 244 -7.62 -15.82 13.00
C LEU A 244 -6.15 -15.77 13.46
N VAL A 245 -5.24 -15.47 12.54
CA VAL A 245 -3.78 -15.50 12.84
C VAL A 245 -3.23 -14.19 13.37
N GLY A 246 -4.06 -13.13 13.44
CA GLY A 246 -3.63 -11.82 13.90
C GLY A 246 -2.67 -11.12 12.93
N ALA A 247 -1.87 -10.19 13.45
CA ALA A 247 -0.93 -9.39 12.66
C ALA A 247 0.18 -10.25 12.03
N VAL A 248 0.25 -10.27 10.71
CA VAL A 248 1.25 -11.02 9.94
C VAL A 248 2.43 -10.12 9.57
N ARG A 249 3.65 -10.55 9.85
CA ARG A 249 4.86 -9.84 9.45
C ARG A 249 5.13 -10.04 7.96
N GLN A 250 5.72 -9.04 7.30
CA GLN A 250 6.03 -9.10 5.86
C GLN A 250 6.82 -10.36 5.46
N ARG A 251 7.78 -10.79 6.26
CA ARG A 251 8.59 -12.00 6.01
C ARG A 251 7.80 -13.31 6.10
N ASP A 252 6.66 -13.30 6.80
CA ASP A 252 5.85 -14.49 7.07
C ASP A 252 4.65 -14.59 6.11
N ILE A 253 4.41 -13.58 5.26
CA ILE A 253 3.28 -13.51 4.30
C ILE A 253 3.24 -14.74 3.41
N ARG A 254 4.39 -15.15 2.82
CA ARG A 254 4.45 -16.33 1.97
C ARG A 254 3.97 -17.60 2.69
N ALA A 255 4.42 -17.81 3.93
CA ALA A 255 4.05 -18.99 4.71
C ALA A 255 2.54 -19.07 4.98
N HIS A 256 1.84 -17.94 5.08
CA HIS A 256 0.38 -17.94 5.22
C HIS A 256 -0.31 -18.08 3.86
N LEU A 257 0.17 -17.46 2.80
CA LEU A 257 -0.41 -17.57 1.46
C LEU A 257 -0.35 -19.01 0.96
N THR A 258 0.80 -19.68 1.06
CA THR A 258 0.99 -21.05 0.56
C THR A 258 0.19 -22.14 1.32
N ARG A 259 -0.57 -21.75 2.36
CA ARG A 259 -1.53 -22.64 3.04
C ARG A 259 -2.83 -22.84 2.27
N GLY A 260 -3.15 -21.92 1.35
CA GLY A 260 -4.42 -21.91 0.64
C GLY A 260 -4.31 -22.13 -0.85
N GLN A 261 -5.46 -22.38 -1.46
CA GLN A 261 -5.66 -22.46 -2.91
C GLN A 261 -6.33 -21.20 -3.44
N LEU A 262 -7.16 -20.56 -2.62
CA LEU A 262 -7.88 -19.36 -2.95
C LEU A 262 -7.41 -18.19 -2.08
N PHE A 263 -7.30 -17.03 -2.69
CA PHE A 263 -7.11 -15.76 -1.98
C PHE A 263 -8.38 -14.92 -2.13
N LEU A 264 -8.97 -14.52 -1.02
CA LEU A 264 -10.18 -13.71 -1.01
C LEU A 264 -9.83 -12.28 -0.58
N ASN A 265 -10.20 -11.30 -1.41
CA ASN A 265 -10.08 -9.88 -1.10
C ASN A 265 -11.44 -9.20 -1.26
N THR A 266 -11.97 -8.66 -0.17
CA THR A 266 -13.29 -8.04 -0.09
C THR A 266 -13.25 -6.51 -0.06
N SER A 267 -12.13 -5.89 -0.45
CA SER A 267 -11.95 -4.44 -0.37
C SER A 267 -13.10 -3.66 -1.01
N LEU A 268 -13.59 -2.62 -0.33
CA LEU A 268 -14.60 -1.70 -0.86
C LEU A 268 -13.99 -0.58 -1.70
N THR A 269 -12.70 -0.34 -1.54
CA THR A 269 -11.93 0.61 -2.34
C THR A 269 -10.45 0.20 -2.33
N GLU A 270 -9.83 0.22 -3.49
CA GLU A 270 -8.43 -0.17 -3.65
C GLU A 270 -7.79 0.58 -4.83
N ALA A 271 -6.64 1.22 -4.59
CA ALA A 271 -5.92 1.89 -5.67
C ALA A 271 -5.14 0.92 -6.56
N PHE A 272 -4.62 -0.17 -5.96
CA PHE A 272 -3.85 -1.18 -6.69
C PHE A 272 -4.13 -2.60 -6.19
N GLY A 273 -3.92 -2.92 -4.92
CA GLY A 273 -4.10 -4.27 -4.37
C GLY A 273 -2.82 -5.12 -4.44
N THR A 274 -1.76 -4.66 -3.81
CA THR A 274 -0.47 -5.38 -3.77
C THR A 274 -0.61 -6.81 -3.24
N THR A 275 -1.46 -7.05 -2.23
CA THR A 275 -1.71 -8.38 -1.67
C THR A 275 -2.33 -9.37 -2.67
N ILE A 276 -3.08 -8.87 -3.66
CA ILE A 276 -3.62 -9.69 -4.76
C ILE A 276 -2.47 -10.23 -5.62
N ILE A 277 -1.53 -9.36 -5.97
CA ILE A 277 -0.35 -9.78 -6.75
C ILE A 277 0.54 -10.73 -5.92
N GLU A 278 0.74 -10.45 -4.62
CA GLU A 278 1.47 -11.33 -3.71
C GLU A 278 0.85 -12.74 -3.66
N ALA A 279 -0.48 -12.82 -3.54
CA ALA A 279 -1.20 -14.08 -3.53
C ALA A 279 -1.06 -14.85 -4.86
N THR A 280 -1.18 -14.15 -5.99
CA THR A 280 -0.99 -14.76 -7.31
C THR A 280 0.44 -15.27 -7.50
N CYS A 281 1.46 -14.53 -7.05
CA CYS A 281 2.85 -14.99 -7.06
C CYS A 281 3.05 -16.26 -6.21
N ALA A 282 2.29 -16.40 -5.11
CA ALA A 282 2.29 -17.60 -4.27
C ALA A 282 1.49 -18.78 -4.84
N GLY A 283 0.85 -18.59 -6.00
CA GLY A 283 0.13 -19.65 -6.72
C GLY A 283 -1.36 -19.74 -6.40
N LEU A 284 -1.94 -18.81 -5.66
CA LEU A 284 -3.37 -18.83 -5.32
C LEU A 284 -4.21 -18.25 -6.47
N TYR A 285 -5.38 -18.85 -6.69
CA TYR A 285 -6.41 -18.22 -7.50
C TYR A 285 -7.12 -17.12 -6.69
N VAL A 286 -7.35 -15.98 -7.30
CA VAL A 286 -7.88 -14.80 -6.60
C VAL A 286 -9.37 -14.63 -6.84
N VAL A 287 -10.13 -14.47 -5.76
CA VAL A 287 -11.51 -13.95 -5.78
C VAL A 287 -11.48 -12.57 -5.12
N THR A 288 -12.01 -11.57 -5.80
CA THR A 288 -11.92 -10.19 -5.31
C THR A 288 -13.08 -9.32 -5.77
N THR A 289 -13.38 -8.29 -5.01
CA THR A 289 -14.38 -7.28 -5.38
C THR A 289 -13.91 -6.46 -6.58
N LYS A 290 -14.87 -6.11 -7.45
CA LYS A 290 -14.66 -5.30 -8.65
C LYS A 290 -14.66 -3.81 -8.30
N VAL A 291 -13.58 -3.33 -7.66
CA VAL A 291 -13.48 -1.93 -7.20
C VAL A 291 -12.15 -1.28 -7.57
N GLY A 292 -12.19 0.02 -7.84
CA GLY A 292 -11.01 0.84 -8.08
C GLY A 292 -10.08 0.29 -9.17
N GLY A 293 -8.79 0.16 -8.87
CA GLY A 293 -7.77 -0.36 -9.78
C GLY A 293 -7.67 -1.88 -9.83
N ILE A 294 -8.47 -2.64 -9.07
CA ILE A 294 -8.40 -4.10 -9.04
C ILE A 294 -8.63 -4.74 -10.42
N PRO A 295 -9.63 -4.32 -11.23
CA PRO A 295 -9.89 -4.92 -12.53
C PRO A 295 -8.71 -4.85 -13.52
N GLU A 296 -7.74 -3.98 -13.24
CA GLU A 296 -6.56 -3.78 -14.10
C GLU A 296 -5.38 -4.71 -13.76
N LEU A 297 -5.45 -5.47 -12.65
CA LEU A 297 -4.29 -6.16 -12.08
C LEU A 297 -3.92 -7.46 -12.80
N LEU A 298 -4.90 -8.30 -13.07
CA LEU A 298 -4.71 -9.68 -13.50
C LEU A 298 -5.70 -10.07 -14.60
N PRO A 299 -5.33 -11.02 -15.47
CA PRO A 299 -6.25 -11.57 -16.45
C PRO A 299 -7.34 -12.44 -15.78
N PRO A 300 -8.49 -12.64 -16.45
CA PRO A 300 -9.60 -13.46 -15.92
C PRO A 300 -9.23 -14.93 -15.62
N SER A 301 -8.14 -15.43 -16.19
CA SER A 301 -7.64 -16.78 -15.90
C SER A 301 -7.01 -16.93 -14.52
N MET A 302 -6.65 -15.83 -13.86
CA MET A 302 -6.00 -15.82 -12.55
C MET A 302 -6.86 -15.18 -11.46
N MET A 303 -7.94 -14.49 -11.85
CA MET A 303 -8.76 -13.71 -10.93
C MET A 303 -10.24 -13.74 -11.32
N ARG A 304 -11.10 -13.92 -10.33
CA ARG A 304 -12.55 -13.71 -10.45
C ARG A 304 -12.95 -12.40 -9.78
N LEU A 305 -13.65 -11.56 -10.53
CA LEU A 305 -14.24 -10.33 -10.01
C LEU A 305 -15.68 -10.57 -9.56
N ALA A 306 -15.99 -10.12 -8.36
CA ALA A 306 -17.33 -10.15 -7.75
C ALA A 306 -17.82 -8.72 -7.46
N GLU A 307 -19.10 -8.51 -7.50
CA GLU A 307 -19.66 -7.24 -7.00
C GLU A 307 -19.44 -7.14 -5.48
N PRO A 308 -19.29 -5.93 -4.91
CA PRO A 308 -18.95 -5.76 -3.49
C PRO A 308 -20.18 -5.99 -2.58
N CYS A 309 -20.73 -7.21 -2.64
CA CYS A 309 -21.80 -7.70 -1.77
C CYS A 309 -21.52 -9.14 -1.34
N ALA A 310 -22.03 -9.54 -0.20
CA ALA A 310 -21.76 -10.85 0.38
C ALA A 310 -22.26 -12.03 -0.49
N GLU A 311 -23.36 -11.81 -1.20
CA GLU A 311 -24.00 -12.82 -2.07
C GLU A 311 -23.16 -13.11 -3.34
N ALA A 312 -22.35 -12.16 -3.79
CA ALA A 312 -21.53 -12.32 -4.99
C ALA A 312 -20.15 -12.91 -4.70
N ILE A 313 -19.75 -12.92 -3.44
CA ILE A 313 -18.48 -13.47 -2.95
C ILE A 313 -18.61 -14.96 -2.67
#